data_60292a71c6cfc0212d4fe77e9e38df99
#
_entry.id   60292a71c6cfc0212d4fe77e9e38df99
#
_cell.length_a   1.000
_cell.length_b   1.000
_cell.length_c   1.000
_cell.angle_alpha   90.00
_cell.angle_beta   90.00
_cell.angle_gamma   90.00
#
_symmetry.space_group_name_H-M   'P 1'
#
loop_
_entity.id
_entity.type
_entity.pdbx_description
1 polymer ?
#
loop_
_entity_poly.entity_id
_entity_poly.type
_entity_poly.pdbx_seq_one_letter_code
_entity_poly.pdbx_strand_id
1 'polypeptide(L)'
;MERRKNTRVSFQTTADIKFPQHNYQHCETANLSLKGMSVKGITNHKIGDKCNISLALSGSSSQLLLYMKGEVVRVEEDGIALHFSEIDLDSFYHLKNIVYYNADDPERIHSEL
;
A
#
# COMPACT_ATOMS: atom_id res chain seq x y z
N MET A 1 0.76 -17.36 -21.40
CA MET A 1 0.92 -17.18 -20.78
C MET A 1 1.01 -16.46 -20.07
N GLU A 2 0.76 -16.11 -19.75
CA GLU A 2 0.81 -15.47 -19.07
C GLU A 2 1.44 -15.20 -18.24
N ARG A 3 1.75 -14.68 -17.96
CA ARG A 3 2.35 -14.40 -17.19
C ARG A 3 2.20 -13.76 -16.33
N ARG A 4 1.86 -13.29 -15.85
CA ARG A 4 1.79 -12.74 -14.99
C ARG A 4 1.25 -12.86 -14.28
N LYS A 5 0.82 -12.95 -14.02
CA LYS A 5 0.29 -13.02 -13.35
C LYS A 5 0.30 -13.39 -12.38
N ASN A 6 0.20 -13.64 -12.31
CA ASN A 6 0.28 -14.17 -11.40
C ASN A 6 0.50 -13.79 -10.18
N THR A 7 0.84 -13.14 -10.08
CA THR A 7 1.16 -12.64 -8.88
C THR A 7 0.06 -12.05 -8.19
N ARG A 8 -1.07 -12.25 -8.70
CA ARG A 8 -2.14 -11.80 -8.02
C ARG A 8 -2.40 -12.71 -7.01
N VAL A 9 -2.57 -12.35 -5.88
CA VAL A 9 -2.59 -13.27 -4.87
C VAL A 9 -3.81 -13.20 -4.13
N SER A 10 -3.99 -14.08 -3.22
CA SER A 10 -5.18 -14.20 -2.46
C SER A 10 -5.32 -13.16 -1.40
N PHE A 11 -4.34 -12.29 -1.20
CA PHE A 11 -4.50 -11.19 -0.28
C PHE A 11 -5.34 -10.12 -0.90
N GLN A 12 -6.28 -9.62 -0.11
CA GLN A 12 -6.98 -8.41 -0.45
C GLN A 12 -6.48 -7.32 0.47
N THR A 13 -6.20 -6.16 -0.08
CA THR A 13 -5.68 -5.08 0.72
C THR A 13 -6.63 -3.90 0.67
N THR A 14 -6.92 -3.37 1.85
CA THR A 14 -7.64 -2.13 1.98
C THR A 14 -6.87 -1.26 2.94
N ALA A 15 -7.14 0.03 2.91
CA ALA A 15 -6.43 0.94 3.77
C ALA A 15 -7.38 1.94 4.37
N ASP A 16 -7.16 2.23 5.64
CA ASP A 16 -7.78 3.38 6.30
C ASP A 16 -6.75 4.49 6.26
N ILE A 17 -7.14 5.64 5.75
CA ILE A 17 -6.22 6.73 5.53
C ILE A 17 -6.75 7.95 6.24
N LYS A 18 -5.92 8.52 7.11
CA LYS A 18 -6.33 9.62 7.96
C LYS A 18 -5.47 10.84 7.62
N PHE A 19 -6.10 11.81 6.99
CA PHE A 19 -5.53 13.14 6.81
C PHE A 19 -5.98 14.02 7.98
N PRO A 20 -5.36 15.15 8.20
CA PRO A 20 -5.75 15.99 9.33
C PRO A 20 -7.22 16.36 9.38
N GLN A 21 -7.87 16.50 8.21
CA GLN A 21 -9.25 16.93 8.19
C GLN A 21 -10.18 15.91 7.56
N HIS A 22 -9.68 14.79 7.09
CA HIS A 22 -10.50 13.79 6.42
C HIS A 22 -10.03 12.40 6.77
N ASN A 23 -10.99 11.51 7.02
CA ASN A 23 -10.71 10.11 7.27
C ASN A 23 -11.40 9.29 6.19
N TYR A 24 -10.67 8.34 5.63
CA TYR A 24 -11.22 7.44 4.64
C TYR A 24 -11.01 6.02 5.13
N GLN A 25 -12.06 5.20 5.03
CA GLN A 25 -12.02 3.84 5.53
C GLN A 25 -12.24 2.86 4.41
N HIS A 26 -11.60 1.72 4.50
CA HIS A 26 -11.77 0.61 3.56
C HIS A 26 -11.49 1.03 2.13
N CYS A 27 -10.48 1.85 1.94
CA CYS A 27 -10.10 2.29 0.60
C CYS A 27 -9.44 1.15 -0.16
N GLU A 28 -9.80 1.02 -1.41
CA GLU A 28 -9.20 0.02 -2.27
C GLU A 28 -7.81 0.47 -2.68
N THR A 29 -6.84 -0.43 -2.56
CA THR A 29 -5.45 -0.09 -2.87
C THR A 29 -5.01 -0.83 -4.12
N ALA A 30 -3.98 -0.29 -4.76
CA ALA A 30 -3.39 -0.89 -5.93
C ALA A 30 -1.90 -0.59 -5.93
N ASN A 31 -1.15 -1.36 -6.70
CA ASN A 31 0.28 -1.12 -6.92
C ASN A 31 1.08 -1.03 -5.63
N LEU A 32 0.77 -1.92 -4.70
CA LEU A 32 1.46 -1.93 -3.41
C LEU A 32 2.92 -2.33 -3.60
N SER A 33 3.81 -1.55 -3.02
CA SER A 33 5.24 -1.84 -3.06
C SER A 33 5.85 -1.46 -1.72
N LEU A 34 7.16 -1.62 -1.62
CA LEU A 34 7.86 -1.23 -0.40
C LEU A 34 7.89 0.29 -0.21
N LYS A 35 7.66 1.04 -1.27
CA LYS A 35 7.79 2.49 -1.21
C LYS A 35 6.48 3.22 -1.15
N GLY A 36 5.39 2.57 -1.56
CA GLY A 36 4.11 3.25 -1.57
C GLY A 36 3.02 2.42 -2.20
N MET A 37 1.91 3.09 -2.46
CA MET A 37 0.76 2.43 -3.06
C MET A 37 -0.13 3.48 -3.69
N SER A 38 -1.05 3.02 -4.54
CA SER A 38 -2.11 3.86 -5.09
C SER A 38 -3.40 3.56 -4.33
N VAL A 39 -4.24 4.57 -4.17
CA VAL A 39 -5.51 4.42 -3.49
C VAL A 39 -6.58 5.04 -4.37
N LYS A 40 -7.62 4.29 -4.61
CA LYS A 40 -8.72 4.75 -5.46
C LYS A 40 -9.79 5.43 -4.63
N GLY A 41 -10.49 6.35 -5.27
CA GLY A 41 -11.64 6.97 -4.65
C GLY A 41 -11.34 8.17 -3.76
N ILE A 42 -10.10 8.52 -3.60
CA ILE A 42 -9.72 9.69 -2.82
C ILE A 42 -9.29 10.77 -3.78
N THR A 43 -9.95 11.91 -3.68
CA THR A 43 -9.64 13.06 -4.53
C THR A 43 -9.56 14.30 -3.66
N ASN A 44 -9.28 15.44 -4.26
CA ASN A 44 -9.25 16.73 -3.56
C ASN A 44 -8.08 16.85 -2.60
N HIS A 45 -6.99 16.20 -2.90
CA HIS A 45 -5.76 16.35 -2.13
C HIS A 45 -4.66 16.87 -3.03
N LYS A 46 -3.62 17.35 -2.41
CA LYS A 46 -2.50 17.96 -3.12
C LYS A 46 -1.24 17.17 -2.87
N ILE A 47 -0.34 17.24 -3.83
CA ILE A 47 0.99 16.67 -3.63
C ILE A 47 1.59 17.31 -2.38
N GLY A 48 2.11 16.48 -1.49
CA GLY A 48 2.68 16.92 -0.23
C GLY A 48 1.77 16.74 0.96
N ASP A 49 0.50 16.46 0.75
CA ASP A 49 -0.41 16.21 1.88
C ASP A 49 0.02 14.95 2.60
N LYS A 50 0.02 15.00 3.91
CA LYS A 50 0.51 13.91 4.74
C LYS A 50 -0.64 13.22 5.44
N CYS A 51 -0.47 11.92 5.67
CA CYS A 51 -1.53 11.11 6.24
C CYS A 51 -0.95 9.98 7.05
N ASN A 52 -1.81 9.37 7.85
CA ASN A 52 -1.51 8.14 8.54
C ASN A 52 -2.27 7.02 7.85
N ILE A 53 -1.62 5.89 7.68
CA ILE A 53 -2.15 4.77 6.92
C ILE A 53 -2.21 3.54 7.80
N SER A 54 -3.37 2.88 7.80
CA SER A 54 -3.51 1.55 8.39
C SER A 54 -3.86 0.61 7.25
N LEU A 55 -2.92 -0.22 6.87
CA LEU A 55 -3.09 -1.14 5.76
C LEU A 55 -3.53 -2.48 6.30
N ALA A 56 -4.66 -2.96 5.83
CA ALA A 56 -5.21 -4.23 6.27
C ALA A 56 -5.01 -5.26 5.17
N LEU A 57 -4.44 -6.38 5.58
CA LEU A 57 -4.18 -7.50 4.69
C LEU A 57 -4.94 -8.69 5.20
N SER A 58 -5.83 -9.21 4.37
CA SER A 58 -6.67 -10.33 4.77
C SER A 58 -6.29 -11.55 3.97
N GLY A 59 -5.92 -12.60 4.68
CA GLY A 59 -5.69 -13.89 4.07
C GLY A 59 -6.85 -14.82 4.36
N SER A 60 -6.65 -16.07 4.07
CA SER A 60 -7.72 -17.04 4.24
C SER A 60 -8.05 -17.30 5.70
N SER A 61 -7.10 -17.12 6.60
CA SER A 61 -7.34 -17.44 8.00
C SER A 61 -6.82 -16.39 8.96
N SER A 62 -6.32 -15.26 8.46
CA SER A 62 -5.76 -14.27 9.36
C SER A 62 -5.83 -12.90 8.73
N GLN A 63 -5.71 -11.92 9.59
CA GLN A 63 -5.69 -10.53 9.17
C GLN A 63 -4.49 -9.87 9.82
N LEU A 64 -3.83 -9.02 9.05
CA LEU A 64 -2.64 -8.33 9.51
C LEU A 64 -2.82 -6.84 9.26
N LEU A 65 -2.47 -6.05 10.25
CA LEU A 65 -2.56 -4.60 10.15
C LEU A 65 -1.16 -4.02 10.16
N LEU A 66 -0.88 -3.16 9.21
CA LEU A 66 0.40 -2.47 9.12
C LEU A 66 0.15 -0.98 9.25
N TYR A 67 1.03 -0.30 9.96
CA TYR A 67 0.88 1.12 10.25
C TYR A 67 2.04 1.89 9.67
N MET A 68 1.73 2.99 8.98
CA MET A 68 2.77 3.79 8.37
C MET A 68 2.26 5.19 8.14
N LYS A 69 3.17 6.10 7.84
CA LYS A 69 2.82 7.45 7.45
C LYS A 69 3.08 7.60 5.97
N GLY A 70 2.26 8.41 5.33
CA GLY A 70 2.39 8.58 3.90
C GLY A 70 2.28 10.03 3.48
N GLU A 71 2.62 10.26 2.24
CA GLU A 71 2.57 11.57 1.64
C GLU A 71 2.08 11.42 0.21
N VAL A 72 1.19 12.32 -0.21
CA VAL A 72 0.68 12.30 -1.57
C VAL A 72 1.79 12.74 -2.51
N VAL A 73 2.13 11.88 -3.46
CA VAL A 73 3.18 12.18 -4.44
C VAL A 73 2.63 12.31 -5.84
N ARG A 74 1.40 11.87 -6.08
CA ARG A 74 0.77 12.03 -7.38
C ARG A 74 -0.74 12.08 -7.18
N VAL A 75 -1.39 12.94 -7.93
CA VAL A 75 -2.84 13.03 -7.93
C VAL A 75 -3.31 12.54 -9.28
N GLU A 76 -4.24 11.61 -9.26
CA GLU A 76 -4.79 11.01 -10.46
C GLU A 76 -6.26 11.34 -10.57
N GLU A 77 -6.85 10.99 -11.69
CA GLU A 77 -8.23 11.34 -11.94
C GLU A 77 -9.17 10.69 -10.94
N ASP A 78 -8.89 9.45 -10.57
CA ASP A 78 -9.77 8.68 -9.68
C ASP A 78 -9.08 8.26 -8.40
N GLY A 79 -7.97 8.87 -8.04
CA GLY A 79 -7.29 8.49 -6.81
C GLY A 79 -6.01 9.24 -6.62
N ILE A 80 -5.20 8.73 -5.70
CA ILE A 80 -3.91 9.34 -5.38
C ILE A 80 -2.87 8.25 -5.24
N ALA A 81 -1.61 8.64 -5.39
CA ALA A 81 -0.49 7.76 -5.11
C ALA A 81 0.20 8.28 -3.85
N LEU A 82 0.47 7.36 -2.94
CA LEU A 82 1.08 7.67 -1.66
C LEU A 82 2.46 7.05 -1.58
N HIS A 83 3.40 7.83 -1.06
CA HIS A 83 4.72 7.35 -0.73
C HIS A 83 4.78 7.13 0.77
N PHE A 84 5.31 5.99 1.20
CA PHE A 84 5.46 5.72 2.63
C PHE A 84 6.64 6.53 3.14
N SER A 85 6.35 7.55 3.93
CA SER A 85 7.40 8.43 4.43
C SER A 85 7.98 7.90 5.74
N GLU A 86 7.21 7.07 6.45
CA GLU A 86 7.68 6.52 7.69
C GLU A 86 6.89 5.25 7.96
N ILE A 87 7.58 4.19 8.37
CA ILE A 87 6.93 2.92 8.64
C ILE A 87 7.69 2.29 9.81
N ASP A 88 6.95 1.73 10.78
CA ASP A 88 7.62 1.10 11.88
C ASP A 88 8.24 -0.23 11.44
N LEU A 89 9.20 -0.69 12.20
CA LEU A 89 10.03 -1.82 11.79
C LEU A 89 9.22 -3.09 11.60
N ASP A 90 8.29 -3.37 12.51
CA ASP A 90 7.46 -4.56 12.38
C ASP A 90 6.59 -4.51 11.14
N SER A 91 5.98 -3.35 10.88
CA SER A 91 5.16 -3.19 9.70
C SER A 91 5.97 -3.33 8.43
N PHE A 92 7.18 -2.77 8.42
CA PHE A 92 8.05 -2.89 7.26
C PHE A 92 8.42 -4.34 7.01
N TYR A 93 8.73 -5.08 8.06
CA TYR A 93 9.07 -6.48 7.93
C TYR A 93 7.93 -7.26 7.28
N HIS A 94 6.71 -7.04 7.75
CA HIS A 94 5.56 -7.73 7.18
C HIS A 94 5.30 -7.29 5.76
N LEU A 95 5.41 -5.99 5.48
CA LEU A 95 5.21 -5.49 4.14
C LEU A 95 6.23 -6.11 3.17
N LYS A 96 7.49 -6.17 3.60
CA LYS A 96 8.53 -6.75 2.78
C LYS A 96 8.19 -8.20 2.42
N ASN A 97 7.76 -8.97 3.41
CA ASN A 97 7.44 -10.37 3.17
C ASN A 97 6.27 -10.51 2.20
N ILE A 98 5.26 -9.68 2.33
CA ILE A 98 4.09 -9.77 1.48
C ILE A 98 4.45 -9.40 0.05
N VAL A 99 5.19 -8.33 -0.13
CA VAL A 99 5.60 -7.91 -1.47
C VAL A 99 6.52 -8.95 -2.08
N TYR A 100 7.43 -9.50 -1.27
CA TYR A 100 8.37 -10.51 -1.74
C TYR A 100 7.64 -11.75 -2.25
N TYR A 101 6.69 -12.25 -1.46
CA TYR A 101 6.00 -13.47 -1.85
C TYR A 101 5.07 -13.28 -3.02
N ASN A 102 4.69 -12.05 -3.30
CA ASN A 102 3.74 -11.77 -4.38
C ASN A 102 4.38 -11.14 -5.59
N ALA A 103 5.70 -11.03 -5.60
CA ALA A 103 6.41 -10.41 -6.72
C ALA A 103 6.69 -11.43 -7.81
N ASP A 104 6.70 -10.96 -9.05
CA ASP A 104 7.11 -11.79 -10.17
C ASP A 104 8.57 -12.19 -10.05
N ASP A 105 9.38 -11.30 -9.51
CA ASP A 105 10.83 -11.51 -9.41
C ASP A 105 11.26 -11.08 -8.02
N PRO A 106 11.32 -12.02 -7.07
CA PRO A 106 11.68 -11.68 -5.70
C PRO A 106 13.05 -11.04 -5.57
N GLU A 107 13.98 -11.32 -6.48
CA GLU A 107 15.29 -10.72 -6.37
C GLU A 107 15.28 -9.24 -6.64
N ARG A 108 14.30 -8.76 -7.39
CA ARG A 108 14.17 -7.33 -7.57
C ARG A 108 13.83 -6.63 -6.27
N ILE A 109 13.06 -7.29 -5.42
CA ILE A 109 12.71 -6.73 -4.13
C ILE A 109 13.96 -6.52 -3.29
N HIS A 110 14.86 -7.49 -3.32
CA HIS A 110 16.10 -7.36 -2.57
C HIS A 110 16.92 -6.16 -3.03
N SER A 111 16.94 -5.91 -4.34
CA SER A 111 17.73 -4.79 -4.82
C SER A 111 17.06 -3.45 -4.51
N GLU A 112 15.78 -3.44 -4.19
CA GLU A 112 15.11 -2.22 -3.79
C GLU A 112 15.37 -1.85 -2.33
N LEU A 113 15.85 -2.81 -1.57
CA LEU A 113 16.11 -2.57 -0.17
C LEU A 113 17.44 -1.87 0.04
#